data_56ededf751a5692d1383cbc0851352ba
#
_entry.id   56ededf751a5692d1383cbc0851352ba
#
_cell.length_a   1.000
_cell.length_b   1.000
_cell.length_c   1.000
_cell.angle_alpha   90.00
_cell.angle_beta   90.00
_cell.angle_gamma   90.00
#
_symmetry.space_group_name_H-M   'P 1'
#
loop_
_entity.id
_entity.type
_entity.pdbx_description
1 polymer ?
#
loop_
_entity_poly.entity_id
_entity_poly.type
_entity_poly.pdbx_seq_one_letter_code
_entity_poly.pdbx_strand_id
1 'polypeptide(L)'
;MATSTSPIKLAVLDDYQGIAAPHFEKLKPTFEITIFRDTLLPYNNPATPESVKEELVERLKPFTVISTIRERTPFPGALLEKLPNLKLLQSTGERNLAFDTVAAKKLGILMSGAATLSPTDSAAKKRGPDSTTQHCIALILGIARNLAHDDLAVKNGGWETLLATGLSGKTFGTLGLGRLGFNVAKILHTVFGMKIIAWSSSLTQEAADEKAKAGGLPVLDDDGDKTFKVVSKEELFSTADIVSLHYVLSDRSRGMVGKKDLALMKPSAFFINTSRGPLVIERDLLDVLKAGKIRGAALDVFDLEPLPKDSEWRTYKWGTDGRSHVLLSPHMGFVEEEVMHHWYDETVENVLRWHEGKEVLHSLY
;
A
#
# COMPACT_ATOMS: atom_id res chain seq x y z
N MET A 1 1.15 -39.42 33.18
CA MET A 1 -0.13 -39.09 32.52
C MET A 1 0.06 -37.73 31.88
N ALA A 2 0.19 -37.67 30.57
CA ALA A 2 0.29 -36.42 29.87
C ALA A 2 -1.09 -35.74 29.94
N THR A 3 -1.18 -34.61 30.63
CA THR A 3 -2.36 -33.77 30.58
C THR A 3 -2.48 -33.29 29.11
N SER A 4 -3.48 -33.85 28.43
CA SER A 4 -3.87 -33.36 27.08
C SER A 4 -4.41 -31.94 27.24
N THR A 5 -3.53 -30.96 27.22
CA THR A 5 -3.96 -29.58 27.04
C THR A 5 -4.45 -29.42 25.59
N SER A 6 -5.68 -28.96 25.43
CA SER A 6 -6.20 -28.66 24.06
C SER A 6 -5.26 -27.76 23.34
N PRO A 7 -5.04 -27.96 22.01
CA PRO A 7 -4.12 -27.14 21.23
C PRO A 7 -4.53 -25.66 21.27
N ILE A 8 -3.54 -24.80 21.24
CA ILE A 8 -3.74 -23.34 21.24
C ILE A 8 -4.26 -22.91 19.86
N LYS A 9 -5.37 -22.20 19.82
CA LYS A 9 -5.98 -21.76 18.57
C LYS A 9 -5.22 -20.54 18.00
N LEU A 10 -4.75 -20.69 16.76
CA LEU A 10 -4.03 -19.68 16.01
C LEU A 10 -4.74 -19.37 14.70
N ALA A 11 -5.03 -18.08 14.46
CA ALA A 11 -5.52 -17.60 13.16
C ALA A 11 -4.40 -16.96 12.35
N VAL A 12 -4.33 -17.30 11.06
CA VAL A 12 -3.56 -16.57 10.04
C VAL A 12 -4.57 -15.89 9.15
N LEU A 13 -4.57 -14.55 9.16
CA LEU A 13 -5.49 -13.75 8.38
C LEU A 13 -4.84 -13.29 7.06
N ASP A 14 -5.68 -12.92 6.11
CA ASP A 14 -5.29 -12.20 4.90
C ASP A 14 -4.35 -12.97 3.95
N ASP A 15 -4.28 -14.30 4.05
CA ASP A 15 -3.41 -15.14 3.19
C ASP A 15 -4.02 -15.34 1.78
N TYR A 16 -4.18 -14.25 1.03
CA TYR A 16 -4.76 -14.29 -0.32
C TYR A 16 -3.97 -15.16 -1.29
N GLN A 17 -2.66 -15.24 -1.12
CA GLN A 17 -1.75 -16.00 -1.98
C GLN A 17 -1.75 -17.49 -1.63
N GLY A 18 -2.21 -17.86 -0.42
CA GLY A 18 -2.26 -19.25 0.04
C GLY A 18 -0.89 -19.86 0.32
N ILE A 19 0.06 -19.03 0.76
CA ILE A 19 1.45 -19.44 1.01
C ILE A 19 1.76 -19.68 2.48
N ALA A 20 0.86 -19.37 3.41
CA ALA A 20 1.11 -19.46 4.85
C ALA A 20 1.27 -20.91 5.35
N ALA A 21 0.48 -21.87 4.83
CA ALA A 21 0.39 -23.22 5.37
C ALA A 21 1.74 -23.92 5.59
N PRO A 22 2.70 -23.95 4.65
CA PRO A 22 4.00 -24.60 4.85
C PRO A 22 4.80 -24.00 6.02
N HIS A 23 4.72 -22.69 6.26
CA HIS A 23 5.44 -22.03 7.33
C HIS A 23 4.90 -22.41 8.70
N PHE A 24 3.56 -22.46 8.84
CA PHE A 24 2.89 -22.71 10.12
C PHE A 24 2.81 -24.22 10.47
N GLU A 25 3.08 -25.14 9.55
CA GLU A 25 3.02 -26.59 9.80
C GLU A 25 3.91 -27.03 10.97
N LYS A 26 5.07 -26.41 11.12
CA LYS A 26 6.03 -26.69 12.20
C LYS A 26 5.51 -26.36 13.62
N LEU A 27 4.39 -25.63 13.73
CA LEU A 27 3.76 -25.33 15.02
C LEU A 27 2.85 -26.46 15.52
N LYS A 28 2.51 -27.45 14.67
CA LYS A 28 1.69 -28.60 15.06
C LYS A 28 2.52 -29.61 15.90
N PRO A 29 1.90 -30.40 16.79
CA PRO A 29 0.47 -30.37 17.15
C PRO A 29 0.11 -29.35 18.26
N THR A 30 1.06 -28.53 18.73
CA THR A 30 0.86 -27.59 19.85
C THR A 30 -0.22 -26.54 19.53
N PHE A 31 -0.28 -26.12 18.25
CA PHE A 31 -1.24 -25.14 17.77
C PHE A 31 -2.23 -25.75 16.78
N GLU A 32 -3.51 -25.38 16.95
CA GLU A 32 -4.57 -25.60 15.95
C GLU A 32 -4.63 -24.36 15.05
N ILE A 33 -4.27 -24.52 13.78
CA ILE A 33 -4.06 -23.40 12.85
C ILE A 33 -5.26 -23.29 11.91
N THR A 34 -5.87 -22.10 11.87
CA THR A 34 -6.91 -21.73 10.91
C THR A 34 -6.39 -20.61 10.00
N ILE A 35 -6.42 -20.82 8.70
CA ILE A 35 -5.95 -19.85 7.69
C ILE A 35 -7.16 -19.26 6.98
N PHE A 36 -7.27 -17.93 7.00
CA PHE A 36 -8.29 -17.18 6.29
C PHE A 36 -7.66 -16.54 5.03
N ARG A 37 -8.23 -16.85 3.88
CA ARG A 37 -7.75 -16.37 2.56
C ARG A 37 -8.55 -15.16 2.07
N ASP A 38 -9.36 -14.60 2.93
CA ASP A 38 -10.18 -13.40 2.71
C ASP A 38 -9.98 -12.42 3.85
N THR A 39 -10.35 -11.17 3.60
CA THR A 39 -10.38 -10.10 4.60
C THR A 39 -11.80 -9.57 4.70
N LEU A 40 -12.32 -9.45 5.92
CA LEU A 40 -13.58 -8.73 6.17
C LEU A 40 -13.32 -7.22 6.20
N LEU A 41 -14.37 -6.43 5.96
CA LEU A 41 -14.27 -4.97 6.03
C LEU A 41 -13.79 -4.50 7.41
N PRO A 42 -13.02 -3.41 7.49
CA PRO A 42 -12.43 -2.92 8.73
C PRO A 42 -13.47 -2.58 9.80
N TYR A 43 -13.26 -3.07 11.03
CA TYR A 43 -14.17 -2.87 12.16
C TYR A 43 -14.46 -1.39 12.47
N ASN A 44 -13.46 -0.53 12.33
CA ASN A 44 -13.53 0.90 12.64
C ASN A 44 -13.92 1.78 11.46
N ASN A 45 -14.23 1.22 10.29
CA ASN A 45 -14.69 2.02 9.17
C ASN A 45 -16.19 2.29 9.30
N PRO A 46 -16.64 3.56 9.22
CA PRO A 46 -18.07 3.90 9.30
C PRO A 46 -18.94 3.26 8.22
N ALA A 47 -18.36 2.94 7.05
CA ALA A 47 -19.06 2.29 5.97
C ALA A 47 -19.21 0.77 6.15
N THR A 48 -18.56 0.17 7.17
CA THR A 48 -18.69 -1.27 7.44
C THR A 48 -20.04 -1.56 8.11
N PRO A 49 -20.91 -2.42 7.52
CA PRO A 49 -22.16 -2.82 8.13
C PRO A 49 -21.95 -3.49 9.48
N GLU A 50 -22.88 -3.29 10.42
CA GLU A 50 -22.76 -3.87 11.77
C GLU A 50 -22.71 -5.40 11.75
N SER A 51 -23.46 -6.05 10.85
CA SER A 51 -23.39 -7.50 10.65
C SER A 51 -22.00 -8.01 10.25
N VAL A 52 -21.24 -7.22 9.48
CA VAL A 52 -19.86 -7.59 9.10
C VAL A 52 -18.91 -7.39 10.29
N LYS A 53 -19.14 -6.37 11.12
CA LYS A 53 -18.38 -6.19 12.37
C LYS A 53 -18.61 -7.33 13.36
N GLU A 54 -19.87 -7.78 13.49
CA GLU A 54 -20.23 -8.93 14.30
C GLU A 54 -19.58 -10.22 13.77
N GLU A 55 -19.65 -10.44 12.46
CA GLU A 55 -18.98 -11.57 11.80
C GLU A 55 -17.46 -11.57 12.07
N LEU A 56 -16.80 -10.40 11.99
CA LEU A 56 -15.38 -10.28 12.29
C LEU A 56 -15.07 -10.65 13.76
N VAL A 57 -15.87 -10.18 14.69
CA VAL A 57 -15.73 -10.52 16.11
C VAL A 57 -15.88 -12.03 16.34
N GLU A 58 -16.95 -12.65 15.82
CA GLU A 58 -17.17 -14.09 15.98
C GLU A 58 -16.09 -14.93 15.29
N ARG A 59 -15.58 -14.47 14.13
CA ARG A 59 -14.45 -15.09 13.43
C ARG A 59 -13.18 -15.10 14.30
N LEU A 60 -12.88 -14.01 14.99
CA LEU A 60 -11.62 -13.82 15.73
C LEU A 60 -11.67 -14.28 17.19
N LYS A 61 -12.82 -14.26 17.82
CA LYS A 61 -13.03 -14.54 19.24
C LYS A 61 -12.46 -15.89 19.77
N PRO A 62 -12.43 -16.99 18.96
CA PRO A 62 -11.90 -18.26 19.44
C PRO A 62 -10.38 -18.30 19.61
N PHE A 63 -9.64 -17.38 19.01
CA PHE A 63 -8.19 -17.46 18.85
C PHE A 63 -7.41 -16.81 19.98
N THR A 64 -6.34 -17.50 20.40
CA THR A 64 -5.36 -17.00 21.38
C THR A 64 -4.23 -16.25 20.69
N VAL A 65 -3.88 -16.67 19.47
CA VAL A 65 -2.86 -16.04 18.63
C VAL A 65 -3.50 -15.64 17.31
N ILE A 66 -3.23 -14.40 16.87
CA ILE A 66 -3.67 -13.91 15.56
C ILE A 66 -2.46 -13.33 14.84
N SER A 67 -2.24 -13.78 13.61
CA SER A 67 -1.29 -13.19 12.65
C SER A 67 -2.05 -12.52 11.53
N THR A 68 -1.70 -11.28 11.19
CA THR A 68 -2.31 -10.50 10.09
C THR A 68 -1.25 -9.86 9.20
N ILE A 69 -1.63 -9.47 8.00
CA ILE A 69 -0.73 -8.87 7.01
C ILE A 69 -0.89 -7.35 7.02
N ARG A 70 0.15 -6.65 7.52
CA ARG A 70 0.21 -5.18 7.52
C ARG A 70 -1.08 -4.57 8.11
N GLU A 71 -1.56 -3.50 7.49
CA GLU A 71 -2.77 -2.80 7.89
C GLU A 71 -4.08 -3.36 7.27
N ARG A 72 -4.08 -4.59 6.70
CA ARG A 72 -5.26 -5.17 6.02
C ARG A 72 -6.42 -5.38 6.99
N THR A 73 -6.16 -5.98 8.14
CA THR A 73 -7.16 -6.11 9.22
C THR A 73 -6.75 -5.20 10.38
N PRO A 74 -7.37 -4.02 10.54
CA PRO A 74 -7.14 -3.13 11.68
C PRO A 74 -7.66 -3.72 13.00
N PHE A 75 -6.92 -3.49 14.09
CA PHE A 75 -7.28 -3.89 15.45
C PHE A 75 -7.42 -2.66 16.37
N PRO A 76 -8.53 -1.89 16.26
CA PRO A 76 -8.82 -0.81 17.19
C PRO A 76 -9.19 -1.35 18.58
N GLY A 77 -9.07 -0.53 19.63
CA GLY A 77 -9.39 -0.92 21.00
C GLY A 77 -10.76 -1.55 21.15
N ALA A 78 -11.77 -0.99 20.49
CA ALA A 78 -13.14 -1.52 20.52
C ALA A 78 -13.29 -2.94 19.95
N LEU A 79 -12.42 -3.37 19.02
CA LEU A 79 -12.36 -4.75 18.56
C LEU A 79 -11.60 -5.61 19.57
N LEU A 80 -10.45 -5.14 20.06
CA LEU A 80 -9.62 -5.89 21.00
C LEU A 80 -10.37 -6.25 22.30
N GLU A 81 -11.22 -5.36 22.80
CA GLU A 81 -12.08 -5.59 23.97
C GLU A 81 -13.08 -6.74 23.79
N LYS A 82 -13.42 -7.09 22.54
CA LYS A 82 -14.32 -8.18 22.19
C LYS A 82 -13.61 -9.53 21.99
N LEU A 83 -12.29 -9.58 22.13
CA LEU A 83 -11.45 -10.76 21.88
C LEU A 83 -10.79 -11.27 23.20
N PRO A 84 -11.56 -11.83 24.14
CA PRO A 84 -11.07 -12.15 25.49
C PRO A 84 -9.99 -13.25 25.52
N ASN A 85 -9.91 -14.07 24.47
CA ASN A 85 -8.93 -15.16 24.37
C ASN A 85 -7.59 -14.71 23.80
N LEU A 86 -7.53 -13.52 23.15
CA LEU A 86 -6.34 -13.05 22.46
C LEU A 86 -5.21 -12.72 23.44
N LYS A 87 -4.03 -13.29 23.21
CA LYS A 87 -2.81 -13.07 23.99
C LYS A 87 -1.64 -12.57 23.15
N LEU A 88 -1.58 -12.97 21.88
CA LEU A 88 -0.54 -12.54 20.95
C LEU A 88 -1.18 -12.09 19.64
N LEU A 89 -0.93 -10.84 19.26
CA LEU A 89 -1.30 -10.27 17.98
C LEU A 89 -0.04 -9.93 17.20
N GLN A 90 0.07 -10.48 16.00
CA GLN A 90 1.25 -10.30 15.15
C GLN A 90 0.88 -9.63 13.83
N SER A 91 1.77 -8.79 13.34
CA SER A 91 1.68 -8.18 12.02
C SER A 91 2.94 -8.44 11.23
N THR A 92 2.81 -8.60 9.93
CA THR A 92 3.96 -8.48 9.06
C THR A 92 4.43 -7.02 8.99
N GLY A 93 5.77 -6.81 8.98
CA GLY A 93 6.39 -5.48 9.05
C GLY A 93 6.62 -4.97 10.48
N GLU A 94 7.61 -4.09 10.64
CA GLU A 94 8.08 -3.58 11.93
C GLU A 94 7.15 -2.56 12.59
N ARG A 95 6.17 -2.03 11.86
CA ARG A 95 5.22 -1.02 12.33
C ARG A 95 3.84 -1.29 11.77
N ASN A 96 2.83 -1.11 12.60
CA ASN A 96 1.43 -1.20 12.17
C ASN A 96 0.60 -0.10 12.87
N LEU A 97 0.24 0.94 12.12
CA LEU A 97 -0.56 2.06 12.63
C LEU A 97 -2.05 1.71 12.78
N ALA A 98 -2.47 0.55 12.29
CA ALA A 98 -3.84 0.06 12.43
C ALA A 98 -4.08 -0.71 13.74
N PHE A 99 -3.05 -0.86 14.58
CA PHE A 99 -3.12 -1.48 15.89
C PHE A 99 -3.22 -0.43 17.00
N ASP A 100 -4.21 -0.58 17.89
CA ASP A 100 -4.28 0.19 19.13
C ASP A 100 -3.38 -0.44 20.19
N THR A 101 -2.10 -0.04 20.18
CA THR A 101 -1.09 -0.56 21.12
C THR A 101 -1.40 -0.19 22.58
N VAL A 102 -2.08 0.93 22.81
CA VAL A 102 -2.44 1.37 24.16
C VAL A 102 -3.54 0.47 24.74
N ALA A 103 -4.58 0.19 23.97
CA ALA A 103 -5.66 -0.72 24.36
C ALA A 103 -5.11 -2.15 24.56
N ALA A 104 -4.29 -2.64 23.63
CA ALA A 104 -3.70 -3.98 23.73
C ALA A 104 -2.88 -4.17 25.00
N LYS A 105 -2.04 -3.19 25.34
CA LYS A 105 -1.24 -3.21 26.58
C LYS A 105 -2.11 -3.29 27.83
N LYS A 106 -3.22 -2.53 27.87
CA LYS A 106 -4.19 -2.57 28.98
C LYS A 106 -4.88 -3.95 29.11
N LEU A 107 -5.12 -4.62 27.99
CA LEU A 107 -5.76 -5.93 27.92
C LEU A 107 -4.77 -7.10 28.12
N GLY A 108 -3.48 -6.82 28.27
CA GLY A 108 -2.44 -7.84 28.41
C GLY A 108 -2.19 -8.64 27.13
N ILE A 109 -2.46 -8.04 25.97
CA ILE A 109 -2.22 -8.64 24.66
C ILE A 109 -0.83 -8.22 24.20
N LEU A 110 0.09 -9.15 24.00
CA LEU A 110 1.40 -8.89 23.42
C LEU A 110 1.25 -8.59 21.91
N MET A 111 1.96 -7.58 21.44
CA MET A 111 2.02 -7.25 20.01
C MET A 111 3.43 -7.34 19.47
N SER A 112 3.61 -8.01 18.33
CA SER A 112 4.89 -8.07 17.64
C SER A 112 4.74 -7.84 16.13
N GLY A 113 5.83 -7.38 15.54
CA GLY A 113 5.99 -7.25 14.10
C GLY A 113 6.91 -8.33 13.51
N ALA A 114 7.11 -8.30 12.21
CA ALA A 114 8.17 -9.02 11.50
C ALA A 114 9.04 -8.01 10.75
N ALA A 115 10.36 -8.16 10.81
CA ALA A 115 11.26 -7.23 10.16
C ALA A 115 11.16 -7.33 8.63
N THR A 116 11.41 -6.22 7.98
CA THR A 116 11.76 -6.25 6.57
C THR A 116 13.17 -6.87 6.45
N LEU A 117 13.41 -7.70 5.44
CA LEU A 117 14.72 -8.29 5.17
C LEU A 117 15.84 -7.25 5.37
N SER A 118 16.76 -7.53 6.28
CA SER A 118 17.86 -6.63 6.57
C SER A 118 18.81 -6.53 5.37
N PRO A 119 19.34 -5.33 5.03
CA PRO A 119 20.39 -5.19 4.02
C PRO A 119 21.68 -5.99 4.32
N THR A 120 21.83 -6.52 5.55
CA THR A 120 22.96 -7.37 5.96
C THR A 120 22.78 -8.83 5.62
N ASP A 121 21.54 -9.29 5.37
CA ASP A 121 21.30 -10.65 4.88
C ASP A 121 21.83 -10.79 3.46
N SER A 122 22.50 -11.91 3.18
CA SER A 122 23.20 -12.14 1.89
C SER A 122 22.25 -12.05 0.68
N ALA A 123 20.95 -12.33 0.85
CA ALA A 123 19.90 -12.12 -0.13
C ALA A 123 19.47 -10.64 -0.26
N ALA A 124 19.64 -9.84 0.78
CA ALA A 124 19.20 -8.44 0.84
C ALA A 124 20.20 -7.44 0.23
N LYS A 125 21.33 -7.86 -0.26
CA LYS A 125 22.19 -7.03 -1.14
C LYS A 125 21.58 -6.79 -2.51
N LYS A 126 20.25 -6.72 -2.60
CA LYS A 126 19.55 -6.33 -3.83
C LYS A 126 19.96 -4.89 -4.19
N ARG A 127 20.71 -4.77 -5.27
CA ARG A 127 21.09 -3.47 -5.86
C ARG A 127 19.94 -2.92 -6.72
N GLY A 128 18.79 -2.67 -6.12
CA GLY A 128 17.63 -2.23 -6.90
C GLY A 128 16.60 -1.51 -6.04
N PRO A 129 15.57 -0.92 -6.65
CA PRO A 129 14.46 -0.30 -5.95
C PRO A 129 13.62 -1.37 -5.20
N ASP A 130 13.04 -0.97 -4.07
CA ASP A 130 12.09 -1.81 -3.33
C ASP A 130 10.82 -2.12 -4.14
N SER A 131 10.08 -3.16 -3.72
CA SER A 131 8.88 -3.65 -4.41
C SER A 131 7.81 -2.56 -4.60
N THR A 132 7.61 -1.67 -3.62
CA THR A 132 6.63 -0.58 -3.74
C THR A 132 7.04 0.42 -4.82
N THR A 133 8.34 0.75 -4.91
CA THR A 133 8.88 1.59 -5.99
C THR A 133 8.69 0.92 -7.35
N GLN A 134 9.03 -0.38 -7.47
CA GLN A 134 8.84 -1.15 -8.70
C GLN A 134 7.36 -1.17 -9.12
N HIS A 135 6.46 -1.40 -8.17
CA HIS A 135 5.02 -1.44 -8.41
C HIS A 135 4.47 -0.08 -8.88
N CYS A 136 4.94 1.03 -8.28
CA CYS A 136 4.56 2.37 -8.72
C CYS A 136 5.00 2.63 -10.17
N ILE A 137 6.23 2.28 -10.54
CA ILE A 137 6.73 2.38 -11.93
C ILE A 137 5.90 1.50 -12.86
N ALA A 138 5.57 0.27 -12.45
CA ALA A 138 4.73 -0.63 -13.24
C ALA A 138 3.34 -0.04 -13.52
N LEU A 139 2.70 0.58 -12.52
CA LEU A 139 1.42 1.26 -12.69
C LEU A 139 1.52 2.48 -13.61
N ILE A 140 2.57 3.30 -13.46
CA ILE A 140 2.82 4.45 -14.33
C ILE A 140 2.98 3.99 -15.78
N LEU A 141 3.84 2.99 -16.03
CA LEU A 141 4.03 2.43 -17.37
C LEU A 141 2.78 1.72 -17.87
N GLY A 142 2.11 0.95 -16.99
CA GLY A 142 0.92 0.21 -17.33
C GLY A 142 -0.21 1.10 -17.86
N ILE A 143 -0.46 2.23 -17.19
CA ILE A 143 -1.49 3.17 -17.65
C ILE A 143 -1.04 4.02 -18.84
N ALA A 144 0.22 4.48 -18.87
CA ALA A 144 0.75 5.27 -19.95
C ALA A 144 0.84 4.48 -21.27
N ARG A 145 1.09 3.16 -21.19
CA ARG A 145 1.19 2.24 -22.32
C ARG A 145 -0.08 1.44 -22.61
N ASN A 146 -1.19 1.70 -21.88
CA ASN A 146 -2.49 1.02 -22.02
C ASN A 146 -2.43 -0.51 -21.80
N LEU A 147 -1.43 -1.05 -21.07
CA LEU A 147 -1.14 -2.48 -21.06
C LEU A 147 -2.34 -3.37 -20.69
N ALA A 148 -3.06 -3.03 -19.62
CA ALA A 148 -4.22 -3.84 -19.19
C ALA A 148 -5.38 -3.76 -20.19
N HIS A 149 -5.60 -2.59 -20.81
CA HIS A 149 -6.63 -2.39 -21.81
C HIS A 149 -6.32 -3.19 -23.08
N ASP A 150 -5.08 -3.09 -23.58
CA ASP A 150 -4.65 -3.75 -24.81
C ASP A 150 -4.57 -5.28 -24.63
N ASP A 151 -4.13 -5.78 -23.46
CA ASP A 151 -4.17 -7.20 -23.11
C ASP A 151 -5.61 -7.74 -23.17
N LEU A 152 -6.56 -7.02 -22.55
CA LEU A 152 -7.96 -7.38 -22.59
C LEU A 152 -8.53 -7.34 -24.01
N ALA A 153 -8.18 -6.31 -24.81
CA ALA A 153 -8.63 -6.19 -26.18
C ALA A 153 -8.16 -7.38 -27.03
N VAL A 154 -6.87 -7.73 -26.97
CA VAL A 154 -6.30 -8.86 -27.72
C VAL A 154 -6.98 -10.18 -27.33
N LYS A 155 -7.18 -10.44 -26.04
CA LYS A 155 -7.85 -11.65 -25.52
C LYS A 155 -9.32 -11.77 -25.98
N ASN A 156 -9.96 -10.65 -26.32
CA ASN A 156 -11.33 -10.59 -26.83
C ASN A 156 -11.39 -10.42 -28.36
N GLY A 157 -10.31 -10.68 -29.09
CA GLY A 157 -10.28 -10.65 -30.56
C GLY A 157 -10.10 -9.26 -31.18
N GLY A 158 -9.84 -8.23 -30.35
CA GLY A 158 -9.48 -6.88 -30.80
C GLY A 158 -7.99 -6.75 -31.15
N TRP A 159 -7.60 -5.59 -31.61
CA TRP A 159 -6.23 -5.25 -31.97
C TRP A 159 -5.89 -3.82 -31.49
N GLU A 160 -5.01 -3.10 -32.09
CA GLU A 160 -4.58 -1.74 -31.74
C GLU A 160 -5.78 -0.80 -31.54
N THR A 161 -6.01 -0.35 -30.30
CA THR A 161 -7.22 0.43 -29.96
C THR A 161 -6.92 1.87 -29.54
N LEU A 162 -5.79 2.13 -28.89
CA LEU A 162 -5.49 3.41 -28.27
C LEU A 162 -4.04 3.86 -28.54
N LEU A 163 -3.84 5.19 -28.56
CA LEU A 163 -2.51 5.77 -28.58
C LEU A 163 -1.91 5.80 -27.19
N ALA A 164 -0.75 5.22 -27.04
CA ALA A 164 0.02 5.24 -25.79
C ALA A 164 0.70 6.61 -25.57
N THR A 165 1.00 6.92 -24.32
CA THR A 165 1.74 8.13 -23.92
C THR A 165 3.23 7.80 -23.72
N GLY A 166 4.13 8.49 -24.44
CA GLY A 166 5.56 8.48 -24.14
C GLY A 166 5.89 9.32 -22.91
N LEU A 167 6.90 8.95 -22.15
CA LEU A 167 7.29 9.64 -20.91
C LEU A 167 8.41 10.66 -21.10
N SER A 168 9.30 10.44 -22.06
CA SER A 168 10.47 11.31 -22.31
C SER A 168 10.05 12.77 -22.52
N GLY A 169 10.75 13.69 -21.85
CA GLY A 169 10.48 15.12 -21.88
C GLY A 169 9.22 15.58 -21.13
N LYS A 170 8.42 14.66 -20.56
CA LYS A 170 7.25 15.01 -19.77
C LYS A 170 7.60 15.32 -18.32
N THR A 171 6.68 15.95 -17.61
CA THR A 171 6.85 16.38 -16.23
C THR A 171 6.18 15.39 -15.27
N PHE A 172 6.97 14.85 -14.34
CA PHE A 172 6.49 14.06 -13.20
C PHE A 172 6.39 14.96 -11.97
N GLY A 173 5.18 15.09 -11.42
CA GLY A 173 4.88 15.80 -10.19
C GLY A 173 4.74 14.85 -9.02
N THR A 174 5.64 14.93 -8.04
CA THR A 174 5.58 14.10 -6.82
C THR A 174 5.09 14.90 -5.62
N LEU A 175 3.97 14.45 -5.02
CA LEU A 175 3.56 14.92 -3.71
C LEU A 175 4.27 14.10 -2.64
N GLY A 176 5.34 14.67 -2.09
CA GLY A 176 6.25 14.01 -1.16
C GLY A 176 7.52 13.48 -1.83
N LEU A 177 8.66 14.01 -1.39
CA LEU A 177 10.00 13.58 -1.82
C LEU A 177 10.70 12.79 -0.70
N GLY A 178 9.94 11.91 -0.02
CA GLY A 178 10.47 10.92 0.92
C GLY A 178 11.16 9.76 0.20
N ARG A 179 11.48 8.66 0.91
CA ARG A 179 12.19 7.51 0.34
C ARG A 179 11.55 6.99 -0.96
N LEU A 180 10.24 6.72 -0.95
CA LEU A 180 9.54 6.18 -2.12
C LEU A 180 9.42 7.21 -3.25
N GLY A 181 8.96 8.44 -2.95
CA GLY A 181 8.84 9.50 -3.96
C GLY A 181 10.18 9.85 -4.61
N PHE A 182 11.26 9.86 -3.82
CA PHE A 182 12.62 10.04 -4.34
C PHE A 182 13.03 8.91 -5.29
N ASN A 183 12.83 7.64 -4.90
CA ASN A 183 13.22 6.51 -5.72
C ASN A 183 12.47 6.48 -7.06
N VAL A 184 11.15 6.73 -7.05
CA VAL A 184 10.34 6.80 -8.26
C VAL A 184 10.80 7.97 -9.13
N ALA A 185 10.96 9.17 -8.55
CA ALA A 185 11.41 10.36 -9.27
C ALA A 185 12.80 10.16 -9.89
N LYS A 186 13.75 9.57 -9.16
CA LYS A 186 15.08 9.25 -9.65
C LYS A 186 15.02 8.35 -10.89
N ILE A 187 14.26 7.26 -10.84
CA ILE A 187 14.12 6.33 -11.97
C ILE A 187 13.50 7.04 -13.17
N LEU A 188 12.41 7.77 -12.96
CA LEU A 188 11.73 8.48 -14.04
C LEU A 188 12.61 9.57 -14.68
N HIS A 189 13.42 10.24 -13.89
CA HIS A 189 14.42 11.20 -14.40
C HIS A 189 15.54 10.50 -15.18
N THR A 190 16.23 9.54 -14.55
CA THR A 190 17.47 8.98 -15.12
C THR A 190 17.25 7.98 -16.25
N VAL A 191 16.13 7.26 -16.24
CA VAL A 191 15.84 6.18 -17.20
C VAL A 191 14.88 6.65 -18.28
N PHE A 192 13.89 7.46 -17.92
CA PHE A 192 12.83 7.88 -18.86
C PHE A 192 12.94 9.35 -19.31
N GLY A 193 13.94 10.09 -18.84
CA GLY A 193 14.17 11.48 -19.24
C GLY A 193 13.04 12.43 -18.86
N MET A 194 12.36 12.18 -17.73
CA MET A 194 11.29 13.06 -17.23
C MET A 194 11.88 14.24 -16.45
N LYS A 195 11.25 15.41 -16.56
CA LYS A 195 11.47 16.54 -15.65
C LYS A 195 10.74 16.29 -14.33
N ILE A 196 11.38 16.60 -13.20
CA ILE A 196 10.81 16.32 -11.87
C ILE A 196 10.45 17.62 -11.16
N ILE A 197 9.19 17.73 -10.76
CA ILE A 197 8.71 18.77 -9.85
C ILE A 197 8.20 18.10 -8.57
N ALA A 198 8.45 18.74 -7.42
CA ALA A 198 8.13 18.16 -6.12
C ALA A 198 7.45 19.17 -5.22
N TRP A 199 6.54 18.70 -4.40
CA TRP A 199 5.89 19.47 -3.36
C TRP A 199 5.69 18.65 -2.08
N SER A 200 5.92 19.27 -0.96
CA SER A 200 5.31 18.87 0.33
C SER A 200 5.16 20.11 1.23
N SER A 201 4.40 19.98 2.31
CA SER A 201 4.12 21.10 3.22
C SER A 201 5.38 21.73 3.86
N SER A 202 6.52 21.03 3.85
CA SER A 202 7.78 21.47 4.46
C SER A 202 9.00 21.29 3.56
N LEU A 203 8.82 20.93 2.30
CA LEU A 203 9.94 20.71 1.38
C LEU A 203 10.47 22.07 0.89
N THR A 204 11.77 22.30 1.08
CA THR A 204 12.49 23.45 0.50
C THR A 204 13.33 23.02 -0.69
N GLN A 205 13.75 23.95 -1.53
CA GLN A 205 14.63 23.65 -2.66
C GLN A 205 15.98 23.11 -2.18
N GLU A 206 16.53 23.67 -1.11
CA GLU A 206 17.80 23.21 -0.53
C GLU A 206 17.70 21.75 -0.09
N ALA A 207 16.59 21.36 0.56
CA ALA A 207 16.36 19.97 0.96
C ALA A 207 16.21 19.03 -0.24
N ALA A 208 15.60 19.47 -1.33
CA ALA A 208 15.51 18.69 -2.57
C ALA A 208 16.88 18.56 -3.26
N ASP A 209 17.68 19.63 -3.28
CA ASP A 209 19.05 19.63 -3.81
C ASP A 209 19.97 18.67 -3.04
N GLU A 210 19.87 18.66 -1.70
CA GLU A 210 20.62 17.69 -0.85
C GLU A 210 20.18 16.23 -1.10
N LYS A 211 18.90 15.99 -1.34
CA LYS A 211 18.43 14.65 -1.72
C LYS A 211 18.95 14.21 -3.08
N ALA A 212 19.03 15.12 -4.07
CA ALA A 212 19.63 14.83 -5.36
C ALA A 212 21.09 14.38 -5.19
N LYS A 213 21.90 15.17 -4.48
CA LYS A 213 23.31 14.86 -4.18
C LYS A 213 23.47 13.52 -3.45
N ALA A 214 22.69 13.31 -2.38
CA ALA A 214 22.72 12.06 -1.60
C ALA A 214 22.35 10.85 -2.45
N GLY A 215 21.50 11.04 -3.46
CA GLY A 215 21.10 10.02 -4.43
C GLY A 215 22.08 9.84 -5.60
N GLY A 216 23.19 10.56 -5.63
CA GLY A 216 24.18 10.49 -6.72
C GLY A 216 23.72 11.19 -8.01
N LEU A 217 22.84 12.19 -7.88
CA LEU A 217 22.37 13.02 -9.00
C LEU A 217 22.97 14.44 -8.92
N PRO A 218 23.19 15.10 -10.06
CA PRO A 218 23.54 16.52 -10.05
C PRO A 218 22.36 17.35 -9.53
N VAL A 219 22.64 18.56 -9.03
CA VAL A 219 21.60 19.52 -8.59
C VAL A 219 20.91 20.18 -9.78
N LEU A 220 21.65 20.36 -10.86
CA LEU A 220 21.14 20.84 -12.14
C LEU A 220 21.30 19.73 -13.17
N ASP A 221 20.30 19.55 -14.02
CA ASP A 221 20.36 18.65 -15.16
C ASP A 221 21.18 19.23 -16.32
N ASP A 222 21.26 18.51 -17.42
CA ASP A 222 22.04 18.92 -18.61
C ASP A 222 21.48 20.18 -19.28
N ASP A 223 20.21 20.52 -19.05
CA ASP A 223 19.56 21.74 -19.55
C ASP A 223 19.79 22.94 -18.59
N GLY A 224 20.42 22.73 -17.43
CA GLY A 224 20.61 23.72 -16.38
C GLY A 224 19.39 23.94 -15.46
N ASP A 225 18.37 23.13 -15.60
CA ASP A 225 17.21 23.13 -14.73
C ASP A 225 17.51 22.35 -13.43
N LYS A 226 16.74 22.61 -12.36
CA LYS A 226 16.83 21.81 -11.13
C LYS A 226 16.40 20.38 -11.38
N THR A 227 17.26 19.41 -11.02
CA THR A 227 16.93 17.96 -11.11
C THR A 227 15.65 17.62 -10.35
N PHE A 228 15.48 18.20 -9.16
CA PHE A 228 14.21 18.17 -8.40
C PHE A 228 13.78 19.61 -8.12
N LYS A 229 12.89 20.15 -8.94
CA LYS A 229 12.38 21.52 -8.78
C LYS A 229 11.26 21.53 -7.75
N VAL A 230 11.42 22.29 -6.67
CA VAL A 230 10.34 22.50 -5.69
C VAL A 230 9.40 23.59 -6.20
N VAL A 231 8.10 23.29 -6.18
CA VAL A 231 7.04 24.16 -6.70
C VAL A 231 5.88 24.28 -5.71
N SER A 232 4.94 25.18 -5.95
CA SER A 232 3.69 25.21 -5.19
C SER A 232 2.83 23.99 -5.53
N LYS A 233 1.85 23.67 -4.67
CA LYS A 233 0.93 22.58 -4.93
C LYS A 233 0.11 22.84 -6.19
N GLU A 234 -0.34 24.05 -6.38
CA GLU A 234 -1.08 24.52 -7.55
C GLU A 234 -0.26 24.39 -8.84
N GLU A 235 1.01 24.80 -8.81
CA GLU A 235 1.92 24.66 -9.96
C GLU A 235 2.13 23.17 -10.26
N LEU A 236 2.31 22.30 -9.26
CA LEU A 236 2.47 20.87 -9.48
C LEU A 236 1.27 20.28 -10.22
N PHE A 237 0.04 20.54 -9.75
CA PHE A 237 -1.16 19.98 -10.37
C PHE A 237 -1.41 20.55 -11.77
N SER A 238 -1.10 21.82 -12.02
CA SER A 238 -1.36 22.47 -13.31
C SER A 238 -0.31 22.16 -14.38
N THR A 239 0.91 21.77 -13.99
CA THR A 239 2.01 21.59 -14.95
C THR A 239 2.45 20.14 -15.14
N ALA A 240 2.20 19.23 -14.19
CA ALA A 240 2.58 17.84 -14.30
C ALA A 240 1.78 17.10 -15.38
N ASP A 241 2.44 16.19 -16.09
CA ASP A 241 1.82 15.20 -16.98
C ASP A 241 1.47 13.92 -16.21
N ILE A 242 2.19 13.64 -15.12
CA ILE A 242 1.89 12.58 -14.17
C ILE A 242 1.98 13.16 -12.76
N VAL A 243 0.90 13.08 -12.01
CA VAL A 243 0.84 13.44 -10.58
C VAL A 243 0.84 12.17 -9.75
N SER A 244 1.81 12.01 -8.83
CA SER A 244 1.93 10.82 -8.01
C SER A 244 2.03 11.15 -6.51
N LEU A 245 1.25 10.41 -5.70
CA LEU A 245 1.21 10.57 -4.25
C LEU A 245 2.23 9.67 -3.55
N HIS A 246 3.08 10.28 -2.72
CA HIS A 246 4.08 9.62 -1.88
C HIS A 246 4.08 10.21 -0.47
N TYR A 247 2.89 10.35 0.10
CA TYR A 247 2.66 11.00 1.39
C TYR A 247 2.25 10.00 2.46
N VAL A 248 2.64 10.26 3.72
CA VAL A 248 2.18 9.47 4.86
C VAL A 248 0.77 9.91 5.24
N LEU A 249 -0.14 8.95 5.42
CA LEU A 249 -1.49 9.23 5.91
C LEU A 249 -1.45 9.61 7.40
N SER A 250 -2.06 10.72 7.71
CA SER A 250 -2.28 11.24 9.06
C SER A 250 -3.53 12.12 9.04
N ASP A 251 -4.00 12.57 10.21
CA ASP A 251 -5.14 13.48 10.27
C ASP A 251 -4.92 14.77 9.46
N ARG A 252 -3.66 15.24 9.38
CA ARG A 252 -3.30 16.45 8.62
C ARG A 252 -3.25 16.23 7.11
N SER A 253 -3.05 15.01 6.65
CA SER A 253 -2.92 14.67 5.23
C SER A 253 -4.15 13.97 4.65
N ARG A 254 -5.11 13.60 5.48
CA ARG A 254 -6.39 13.02 5.03
C ARG A 254 -7.12 14.03 4.15
N GLY A 255 -7.55 13.59 2.96
CA GLY A 255 -8.22 14.43 1.98
C GLY A 255 -7.38 15.60 1.46
N MET A 256 -6.04 15.48 1.52
CA MET A 256 -5.15 16.54 1.08
C MET A 256 -5.24 16.84 -0.42
N VAL A 257 -5.76 15.91 -1.21
CA VAL A 257 -6.08 16.09 -2.63
C VAL A 257 -7.58 16.03 -2.81
N GLY A 258 -8.17 17.08 -3.32
CA GLY A 258 -9.61 17.18 -3.55
C GLY A 258 -9.93 17.87 -4.87
N LYS A 259 -11.21 18.23 -5.04
CA LYS A 259 -11.76 18.81 -6.27
C LYS A 259 -10.96 19.99 -6.81
N LYS A 260 -10.47 20.87 -5.92
CA LYS A 260 -9.71 22.07 -6.34
C LYS A 260 -8.40 21.68 -7.01
N ASP A 261 -7.67 20.72 -6.42
CA ASP A 261 -6.38 20.27 -6.96
C ASP A 261 -6.59 19.51 -8.28
N LEU A 262 -7.53 18.57 -8.29
CA LEU A 262 -7.83 17.73 -9.44
C LEU A 262 -8.33 18.56 -10.65
N ALA A 263 -9.04 19.66 -10.41
CA ALA A 263 -9.51 20.58 -11.45
C ALA A 263 -8.39 21.33 -12.16
N LEU A 264 -7.19 21.43 -11.57
CA LEU A 264 -6.02 22.06 -12.17
C LEU A 264 -5.28 21.13 -13.13
N MET A 265 -5.50 19.82 -13.05
CA MET A 265 -4.76 18.85 -13.86
C MET A 265 -5.02 19.02 -15.35
N LYS A 266 -3.97 18.79 -16.15
CA LYS A 266 -4.10 18.78 -17.61
C LYS A 266 -5.07 17.68 -18.05
N PRO A 267 -5.87 17.88 -19.11
CA PRO A 267 -6.70 16.83 -19.69
C PRO A 267 -5.91 15.59 -20.15
N SER A 268 -4.62 15.76 -20.46
CA SER A 268 -3.70 14.68 -20.86
C SER A 268 -2.99 14.01 -19.69
N ALA A 269 -3.18 14.48 -18.45
CA ALA A 269 -2.43 14.02 -17.29
C ALA A 269 -2.98 12.69 -16.71
N PHE A 270 -2.08 11.98 -16.02
CA PHE A 270 -2.42 10.80 -15.22
C PHE A 270 -2.25 11.08 -13.72
N PHE A 271 -3.13 10.51 -12.92
CA PHE A 271 -3.09 10.55 -11.47
C PHE A 271 -2.71 9.17 -10.90
N ILE A 272 -1.71 9.11 -10.03
CA ILE A 272 -1.18 7.86 -9.48
C ILE A 272 -1.26 7.89 -7.96
N ASN A 273 -1.84 6.84 -7.35
CA ASN A 273 -1.84 6.67 -5.90
C ASN A 273 -1.43 5.25 -5.50
N THR A 274 -0.21 5.12 -5.02
CA THR A 274 0.35 3.90 -4.42
C THR A 274 0.67 4.09 -2.92
N SER A 275 0.13 5.14 -2.32
CA SER A 275 0.35 5.47 -0.90
C SER A 275 -0.78 4.98 -0.01
N ARG A 276 -1.86 5.78 0.10
CA ARG A 276 -3.08 5.42 0.86
C ARG A 276 -4.30 6.09 0.22
N GLY A 277 -5.43 5.37 0.14
CA GLY A 277 -6.69 5.88 -0.42
C GLY A 277 -7.14 7.21 0.20
N PRO A 278 -7.26 7.30 1.53
CA PRO A 278 -7.76 8.49 2.19
C PRO A 278 -6.90 9.77 2.10
N LEU A 279 -5.78 9.76 1.38
CA LEU A 279 -5.05 10.99 1.01
C LEU A 279 -5.81 11.82 -0.03
N VAL A 280 -6.71 11.17 -0.76
CA VAL A 280 -7.55 11.78 -1.80
C VAL A 280 -8.99 11.79 -1.31
N ILE A 281 -9.76 12.81 -1.64
CA ILE A 281 -11.22 12.75 -1.51
C ILE A 281 -11.72 11.87 -2.66
N GLU A 282 -12.01 10.60 -2.35
CA GLU A 282 -12.32 9.56 -3.37
C GLU A 282 -13.45 9.98 -4.29
N ARG A 283 -14.51 10.60 -3.76
CA ARG A 283 -15.64 11.09 -4.55
C ARG A 283 -15.22 12.12 -5.60
N ASP A 284 -14.33 13.05 -5.23
CA ASP A 284 -13.87 14.09 -6.16
C ASP A 284 -13.04 13.48 -7.31
N LEU A 285 -12.22 12.47 -7.02
CA LEU A 285 -11.45 11.76 -8.04
C LEU A 285 -12.37 10.97 -8.98
N LEU A 286 -13.36 10.26 -8.43
CA LEU A 286 -14.37 9.55 -9.21
C LEU A 286 -15.11 10.50 -10.15
N ASP A 287 -15.55 11.66 -9.68
CA ASP A 287 -16.30 12.64 -10.49
C ASP A 287 -15.43 13.19 -11.65
N VAL A 288 -14.14 13.47 -11.38
CA VAL A 288 -13.19 13.93 -12.42
C VAL A 288 -12.96 12.86 -13.49
N LEU A 289 -12.79 11.60 -13.08
CA LEU A 289 -12.57 10.47 -13.99
C LEU A 289 -13.82 10.11 -14.80
N LYS A 290 -15.00 10.12 -14.18
CA LYS A 290 -16.29 9.91 -14.86
C LYS A 290 -16.57 10.97 -15.92
N ALA A 291 -16.17 12.20 -15.63
CA ALA A 291 -16.32 13.32 -16.55
C ALA A 291 -15.21 13.42 -17.62
N GLY A 292 -14.23 12.50 -17.62
CA GLY A 292 -13.12 12.50 -18.59
C GLY A 292 -12.25 13.74 -18.52
N LYS A 293 -12.13 14.38 -17.33
CA LYS A 293 -11.40 15.64 -17.18
C LYS A 293 -9.88 15.48 -17.20
N ILE A 294 -9.39 14.29 -16.90
CA ILE A 294 -7.98 13.89 -17.03
C ILE A 294 -7.89 12.61 -17.85
N ARG A 295 -6.72 12.29 -18.39
CA ARG A 295 -6.55 11.11 -19.22
C ARG A 295 -6.81 9.82 -18.48
N GLY A 296 -6.35 9.70 -17.22
CA GLY A 296 -6.60 8.51 -16.44
C GLY A 296 -6.01 8.53 -15.04
N ALA A 297 -6.25 7.45 -14.31
CA ALA A 297 -5.64 7.22 -13.00
C ALA A 297 -5.19 5.76 -12.83
N ALA A 298 -4.09 5.55 -12.08
CA ALA A 298 -3.66 4.24 -11.65
C ALA A 298 -3.60 4.20 -10.11
N LEU A 299 -4.34 3.26 -9.53
CA LEU A 299 -4.58 3.21 -8.09
C LEU A 299 -4.24 1.82 -7.56
N ASP A 300 -3.44 1.78 -6.50
CA ASP A 300 -3.14 0.57 -5.72
C ASP A 300 -3.89 0.55 -4.39
N VAL A 301 -4.50 1.68 -4.00
CA VAL A 301 -5.10 1.88 -2.69
C VAL A 301 -6.43 2.62 -2.79
N PHE A 302 -7.35 2.34 -1.84
CA PHE A 302 -8.74 2.83 -1.82
C PHE A 302 -9.12 3.31 -0.42
N ASP A 303 -10.22 4.05 -0.31
CA ASP A 303 -10.75 4.49 0.99
C ASP A 303 -11.24 3.31 1.84
N LEU A 304 -11.82 2.32 1.20
CA LEU A 304 -12.29 1.09 1.83
C LEU A 304 -11.60 -0.11 1.18
N GLU A 305 -10.86 -0.84 1.98
CA GLU A 305 -10.15 -2.07 1.60
C GLU A 305 -10.54 -3.23 2.52
N PRO A 306 -10.85 -4.42 1.96
CA PRO A 306 -10.91 -4.77 0.54
C PRO A 306 -11.98 -3.98 -0.21
N LEU A 307 -11.69 -3.64 -1.47
CA LEU A 307 -12.63 -2.89 -2.31
C LEU A 307 -13.95 -3.67 -2.49
N PRO A 308 -15.11 -3.12 -2.07
CA PRO A 308 -16.41 -3.80 -2.18
C PRO A 308 -16.74 -4.24 -3.62
N LYS A 309 -17.51 -5.33 -3.75
CA LYS A 309 -17.87 -5.89 -5.07
C LYS A 309 -18.71 -4.92 -5.92
N ASP A 310 -19.53 -4.11 -5.28
CA ASP A 310 -20.42 -3.10 -5.87
C ASP A 310 -19.77 -1.71 -5.98
N SER A 311 -18.50 -1.58 -5.59
CA SER A 311 -17.76 -0.32 -5.69
C SER A 311 -17.79 0.24 -7.11
N GLU A 312 -17.96 1.55 -7.23
CA GLU A 312 -17.92 2.27 -8.51
C GLU A 312 -16.60 2.04 -9.27
N TRP A 313 -15.49 1.85 -8.56
CA TRP A 313 -14.21 1.47 -9.17
C TRP A 313 -14.28 0.20 -10.00
N ARG A 314 -15.11 -0.78 -9.60
CA ARG A 314 -15.30 -2.06 -10.29
C ARG A 314 -16.40 -2.04 -11.33
N THR A 315 -17.46 -1.28 -11.09
CA THR A 315 -18.72 -1.37 -11.87
C THR A 315 -18.77 -0.41 -13.05
N TYR A 316 -18.03 0.68 -13.00
CA TYR A 316 -17.94 1.62 -14.13
C TYR A 316 -17.12 1.05 -15.29
N LYS A 317 -17.57 1.31 -16.51
CA LYS A 317 -16.83 0.99 -17.73
C LYS A 317 -15.85 2.14 -18.01
N TRP A 318 -14.67 2.07 -17.42
CA TRP A 318 -13.62 3.05 -17.59
C TRP A 318 -13.04 3.04 -19.00
N GLY A 319 -12.60 4.19 -19.51
CA GLY A 319 -12.03 4.34 -20.85
C GLY A 319 -13.06 4.29 -21.99
N THR A 320 -14.37 4.30 -21.68
CA THR A 320 -15.46 4.32 -22.66
C THR A 320 -16.32 5.57 -22.49
N ASP A 321 -17.09 5.93 -23.51
CA ASP A 321 -18.06 7.03 -23.48
C ASP A 321 -17.49 8.36 -22.95
N GLY A 322 -16.24 8.67 -23.30
CA GLY A 322 -15.56 9.89 -22.89
C GLY A 322 -15.03 9.87 -21.44
N ARG A 323 -15.13 8.75 -20.73
CA ARG A 323 -14.55 8.59 -19.38
C ARG A 323 -13.05 8.37 -19.43
N SER A 324 -12.37 8.75 -18.37
CA SER A 324 -10.93 8.52 -18.19
C SER A 324 -10.60 7.02 -18.12
N HIS A 325 -9.34 6.67 -18.46
CA HIS A 325 -8.81 5.33 -18.26
C HIS A 325 -8.49 5.11 -16.78
N VAL A 326 -8.74 3.90 -16.28
CA VAL A 326 -8.40 3.55 -14.88
C VAL A 326 -7.71 2.19 -14.86
N LEU A 327 -6.57 2.14 -14.16
CA LEU A 327 -5.82 0.92 -13.87
C LEU A 327 -5.84 0.69 -12.37
N LEU A 328 -6.30 -0.48 -11.94
CA LEU A 328 -6.46 -0.82 -10.52
C LEU A 328 -5.56 -1.98 -10.14
N SER A 329 -5.02 -1.91 -8.93
CA SER A 329 -4.25 -2.95 -8.27
C SER A 329 -4.73 -3.09 -6.82
N PRO A 330 -4.78 -4.31 -6.24
CA PRO A 330 -5.40 -4.51 -4.93
C PRO A 330 -4.41 -4.38 -3.77
N HIS A 331 -3.78 -3.22 -3.61
CA HIS A 331 -2.80 -2.89 -2.58
C HIS A 331 -1.62 -3.88 -2.56
N MET A 332 -0.99 -4.04 -3.75
CA MET A 332 0.05 -5.03 -4.02
C MET A 332 1.48 -4.46 -3.92
N GLY A 333 1.63 -3.15 -3.70
CA GLY A 333 2.94 -2.50 -3.76
C GLY A 333 4.01 -3.08 -2.83
N PHE A 334 3.62 -3.73 -1.73
CA PHE A 334 4.54 -4.38 -0.79
C PHE A 334 4.63 -5.90 -0.97
N VAL A 335 3.73 -6.51 -1.76
CA VAL A 335 3.64 -7.96 -1.92
C VAL A 335 4.75 -8.43 -2.85
N GLU A 336 5.75 -9.05 -2.26
CA GLU A 336 6.90 -9.64 -2.93
C GLU A 336 7.14 -11.03 -2.34
N GLU A 337 7.39 -12.04 -3.19
CA GLU A 337 7.46 -13.44 -2.80
C GLU A 337 8.44 -13.69 -1.65
N GLU A 338 9.71 -13.28 -1.80
CA GLU A 338 10.74 -13.49 -0.79
C GLU A 338 10.42 -12.77 0.53
N VAL A 339 9.87 -11.55 0.45
CA VAL A 339 9.49 -10.75 1.63
C VAL A 339 8.35 -11.41 2.38
N MET A 340 7.34 -11.91 1.67
CA MET A 340 6.19 -12.57 2.28
C MET A 340 6.58 -13.88 2.98
N HIS A 341 7.42 -14.70 2.35
CA HIS A 341 7.94 -15.92 2.96
C HIS A 341 8.76 -15.63 4.22
N HIS A 342 9.66 -14.64 4.16
CA HIS A 342 10.45 -14.22 5.32
C HIS A 342 9.55 -13.73 6.47
N TRP A 343 8.54 -12.93 6.19
CA TRP A 343 7.60 -12.47 7.22
C TRP A 343 6.86 -13.60 7.91
N TYR A 344 6.42 -14.62 7.16
CA TYR A 344 5.79 -15.78 7.77
C TYR A 344 6.76 -16.62 8.60
N ASP A 345 8.00 -16.80 8.17
CA ASP A 345 9.01 -17.49 8.97
C ASP A 345 9.30 -16.77 10.29
N GLU A 346 9.43 -15.46 10.27
CA GLU A 346 9.66 -14.66 11.46
C GLU A 346 8.41 -14.59 12.36
N THR A 347 7.22 -14.57 11.78
CA THR A 347 5.95 -14.68 12.51
C THR A 347 5.89 -16.02 13.29
N VAL A 348 6.26 -17.11 12.65
CA VAL A 348 6.28 -18.43 13.31
C VAL A 348 7.34 -18.50 14.40
N GLU A 349 8.53 -17.91 14.20
CA GLU A 349 9.55 -17.79 15.24
C GLU A 349 9.01 -17.02 16.44
N ASN A 350 8.30 -15.90 16.23
CA ASN A 350 7.67 -15.14 17.30
C ASN A 350 6.61 -15.93 18.08
N VAL A 351 5.81 -16.78 17.39
CA VAL A 351 4.84 -17.68 18.06
C VAL A 351 5.56 -18.68 18.97
N LEU A 352 6.65 -19.29 18.48
CA LEU A 352 7.44 -20.25 19.27
C LEU A 352 8.08 -19.57 20.49
N ARG A 353 8.69 -18.40 20.31
CA ARG A 353 9.31 -17.62 21.39
C ARG A 353 8.29 -17.25 22.47
N TRP A 354 7.11 -16.75 22.05
CA TRP A 354 6.02 -16.43 22.96
C TRP A 354 5.56 -17.67 23.75
N HIS A 355 5.38 -18.81 23.08
CA HIS A 355 4.94 -20.05 23.71
C HIS A 355 5.96 -20.58 24.73
N GLU A 356 7.24 -20.40 24.46
CA GLU A 356 8.35 -20.77 25.33
C GLU A 356 8.63 -19.75 26.46
N GLY A 357 7.87 -18.67 26.53
CA GLY A 357 8.08 -17.57 27.50
C GLY A 357 9.33 -16.72 27.21
N LYS A 358 9.84 -16.78 25.98
CA LYS A 358 10.95 -15.94 25.50
C LYS A 358 10.44 -14.60 24.98
N GLU A 359 11.34 -13.61 24.95
CA GLU A 359 11.05 -12.32 24.34
C GLU A 359 10.82 -12.47 22.81
N VAL A 360 9.73 -11.86 22.29
CA VAL A 360 9.43 -11.83 20.86
C VAL A 360 10.40 -10.88 20.13
N LEU A 361 10.63 -11.16 18.86
CA LEU A 361 11.34 -10.24 17.97
C LEU A 361 10.41 -9.04 17.66
N HIS A 362 10.96 -7.85 17.53
CA HIS A 362 10.24 -6.63 17.10
C HIS A 362 8.92 -6.37 17.86
N SER A 363 9.01 -6.26 19.20
CA SER A 363 7.87 -5.79 20.01
C SER A 363 7.38 -4.42 19.51
N LEU A 364 6.06 -4.25 19.45
CA LEU A 364 5.42 -3.01 19.01
C LEU A 364 5.09 -2.05 20.18
N TYR A 365 5.64 -2.32 21.37
CA TYR A 365 5.49 -1.46 22.56
C TYR A 365 6.71 -0.60 22.80
#